data_72f71b61fb0d0b4a9c1b917f8f0e3b23
#
_entry.id   72f71b61fb0d0b4a9c1b917f8f0e3b23
#
_cell.length_a   1.000
_cell.length_b   1.000
_cell.length_c   1.000
_cell.angle_alpha   90.00
_cell.angle_beta   90.00
_cell.angle_gamma   90.00
#
_symmetry.space_group_name_H-M   'P 1'
#
loop_
_entity.id
_entity.type
_entity.pdbx_description
1 polymer ?
#
loop_
_entity_poly.entity_id
_entity_poly.type
_entity_poly.pdbx_seq_one_letter_code
_entity_poly.pdbx_strand_id
1 'polypeptide(L)'
;PELDDPNVAGVLMQRIKRLNNYQKGVIIAMVIMALIFAVIYPKTLARVGYRYHDAILVPQQEGGNTVYSGKIDGGQAQFIVSENKSVVLQYRDKTYGPYMIQENPTAIPEDKKFENGIIGIEVFNGDKVLFRGGLVDYGDAYWLYNEDGTLYGFEFSYAPDYGLEVDQDGNEVDKMTPSAYTIYELLNQPKLTHKGDASAWFGAVFVCILNTLSILFADELFRWNLSFQIRNTEDAEPSDWEIAGRYMGWTVLAITALVIFITGLQ
;
A
#
# COMPACT_ATOMS: atom_id res chain seq x y z
N PRO A 1 -7.62 27.24 27.39
CA PRO A 1 -9.04 27.53 27.47
C PRO A 1 -9.76 26.20 27.59
N GLU A 2 -10.34 26.08 28.75
CA GLU A 2 -11.06 25.03 29.41
C GLU A 2 -11.99 24.21 28.50
N LEU A 3 -11.64 22.96 28.29
CA LEU A 3 -12.51 21.89 27.77
C LEU A 3 -13.09 21.03 28.91
N ASP A 4 -13.01 21.49 30.14
CA ASP A 4 -13.59 20.86 31.31
C ASP A 4 -14.86 21.59 31.75
N ASP A 5 -15.87 21.65 30.87
CA ASP A 5 -17.22 21.96 31.30
C ASP A 5 -17.86 20.63 31.75
N PRO A 6 -18.11 20.44 33.10
CA PRO A 6 -18.71 19.23 33.65
C PRO A 6 -20.10 18.93 33.07
N ASN A 7 -20.69 19.86 32.36
CA ASN A 7 -21.99 19.73 31.71
C ASN A 7 -21.92 18.94 30.38
N VAL A 8 -20.82 19.01 29.62
CA VAL A 8 -20.68 18.31 28.33
C VAL A 8 -20.60 16.79 28.51
N ALA A 9 -19.83 16.34 29.50
CA ALA A 9 -19.72 14.91 29.81
C ALA A 9 -21.07 14.34 30.31
N GLY A 10 -21.80 15.11 31.08
CA GLY A 10 -23.14 14.73 31.56
C GLY A 10 -24.16 14.60 30.45
N VAL A 11 -24.14 15.54 29.48
CA VAL A 11 -25.02 15.51 28.30
C VAL A 11 -24.72 14.30 27.43
N LEU A 12 -23.44 14.03 27.14
CA LEU A 12 -23.03 12.86 26.35
C LEU A 12 -23.44 11.54 27.01
N MET A 13 -23.25 11.44 28.33
CA MET A 13 -23.64 10.25 29.08
C MET A 13 -25.15 10.00 29.03
N GLN A 14 -25.97 11.04 29.12
CA GLN A 14 -27.43 10.93 28.98
C GLN A 14 -27.83 10.51 27.58
N ARG A 15 -27.17 11.01 26.52
CA ARG A 15 -27.41 10.61 25.14
C ARG A 15 -27.09 9.13 24.92
N ILE A 16 -25.93 8.66 25.42
CA ILE A 16 -25.51 7.25 25.31
C ILE A 16 -26.53 6.34 26.01
N LYS A 17 -27.09 6.75 27.15
CA LYS A 17 -28.12 5.96 27.85
C LYS A 17 -29.41 5.81 27.06
N ARG A 18 -29.79 6.82 26.28
CA ARG A 18 -31.01 6.82 25.43
C ARG A 18 -30.89 5.99 24.16
N LEU A 19 -29.67 5.63 23.74
CA LEU A 19 -29.45 4.81 22.55
C LEU A 19 -30.08 3.43 22.72
N ASN A 20 -30.59 2.91 21.61
CA ASN A 20 -31.08 1.53 21.57
C ASN A 20 -29.92 0.51 21.50
N ASN A 21 -30.25 -0.78 21.63
CA ASN A 21 -29.24 -1.84 21.68
C ASN A 21 -28.40 -1.94 20.41
N TYR A 22 -28.99 -1.68 19.26
CA TYR A 22 -28.29 -1.69 17.98
C TYR A 22 -27.26 -0.55 17.88
N GLN A 23 -27.66 0.69 18.17
CA GLN A 23 -26.78 1.85 18.19
C GLN A 23 -25.58 1.67 19.14
N LYS A 24 -25.86 1.17 20.36
CA LYS A 24 -24.81 0.80 21.33
C LYS A 24 -23.88 -0.27 20.76
N GLY A 25 -24.45 -1.30 20.12
CA GLY A 25 -23.66 -2.36 19.49
C GLY A 25 -22.71 -1.86 18.42
N VAL A 26 -23.16 -0.96 17.53
CA VAL A 26 -22.32 -0.36 16.48
C VAL A 26 -21.19 0.47 17.09
N ILE A 27 -21.48 1.33 18.08
CA ILE A 27 -20.46 2.14 18.75
C ILE A 27 -19.42 1.25 19.45
N ILE A 28 -19.86 0.24 20.20
CA ILE A 28 -18.98 -0.69 20.90
C ILE A 28 -18.10 -1.43 19.90
N ALA A 29 -18.65 -1.91 18.79
CA ALA A 29 -17.90 -2.59 17.73
C ALA A 29 -16.82 -1.67 17.13
N MET A 30 -17.13 -0.40 16.83
CA MET A 30 -16.16 0.57 16.35
C MET A 30 -15.04 0.86 17.36
N VAL A 31 -15.38 0.99 18.64
CA VAL A 31 -14.38 1.21 19.71
C VAL A 31 -13.45 0.01 19.83
N ILE A 32 -14.00 -1.21 19.87
CA ILE A 32 -13.20 -2.44 19.93
C ILE A 32 -12.29 -2.53 18.71
N MET A 33 -12.82 -2.27 17.52
CA MET A 33 -12.05 -2.26 16.27
C MET A 33 -10.90 -1.25 16.32
N ALA A 34 -11.16 -0.01 16.72
CA ALA A 34 -10.12 1.02 16.85
C ALA A 34 -9.03 0.61 17.84
N LEU A 35 -9.39 -0.01 18.98
CA LEU A 35 -8.43 -0.50 19.98
C LEU A 35 -7.58 -1.66 19.46
N ILE A 36 -8.19 -2.62 18.75
CA ILE A 36 -7.46 -3.74 18.13
C ILE A 36 -6.42 -3.21 17.13
N PHE A 37 -6.86 -2.33 16.24
CA PHE A 37 -5.96 -1.76 15.24
C PHE A 37 -4.93 -0.79 15.82
N ALA A 38 -5.22 -0.11 16.94
CA ALA A 38 -4.22 0.69 17.66
C ALA A 38 -3.03 -0.15 18.17
N VAL A 39 -3.22 -1.46 18.38
CA VAL A 39 -2.13 -2.39 18.76
C VAL A 39 -1.44 -2.99 17.54
N ILE A 40 -2.20 -3.26 16.46
CA ILE A 40 -1.67 -3.91 15.25
C ILE A 40 -0.81 -2.94 14.43
N TYR A 41 -1.29 -1.69 14.22
CA TYR A 41 -0.60 -0.71 13.38
C TYR A 41 0.85 -0.42 13.78
N PRO A 42 1.17 -0.12 15.05
CA PRO A 42 2.56 0.14 15.42
C PRO A 42 3.47 -1.05 15.13
N LYS A 43 2.98 -2.29 15.32
CA LYS A 43 3.75 -3.51 15.02
C LYS A 43 3.95 -3.71 13.52
N THR A 44 2.99 -3.32 12.69
CA THR A 44 3.10 -3.41 11.24
C THR A 44 4.01 -2.32 10.70
N LEU A 45 3.83 -1.07 11.13
CA LEU A 45 4.66 0.07 10.73
C LEU A 45 6.12 -0.05 11.17
N ALA A 46 6.40 -0.79 12.25
CA ALA A 46 7.77 -1.09 12.68
C ALA A 46 8.49 -2.07 11.74
N ARG A 47 7.77 -2.76 10.87
CA ARG A 47 8.36 -3.64 9.86
C ARG A 47 8.85 -2.81 8.69
N VAL A 48 10.13 -2.86 8.44
CA VAL A 48 10.78 -2.19 7.32
C VAL A 48 11.20 -3.25 6.31
N GLY A 49 10.93 -3.03 5.03
CA GLY A 49 11.23 -4.00 4.00
C GLY A 49 11.36 -3.41 2.62
N TYR A 50 11.77 -4.24 1.67
CA TYR A 50 11.86 -3.92 0.25
C TYR A 50 10.46 -3.97 -0.38
N ARG A 51 10.07 -2.91 -1.09
CA ARG A 51 8.80 -2.88 -1.83
C ARG A 51 8.97 -3.56 -3.18
N TYR A 52 8.20 -4.61 -3.41
CA TYR A 52 8.13 -5.28 -4.70
C TYR A 52 6.66 -5.56 -5.05
N HIS A 53 6.21 -5.10 -6.21
CA HIS A 53 4.79 -4.96 -6.51
C HIS A 53 4.06 -4.21 -5.37
N ASP A 54 2.91 -4.68 -4.94
CA ASP A 54 2.12 -4.08 -3.84
C ASP A 54 2.46 -4.66 -2.46
N ALA A 55 3.61 -5.36 -2.33
CA ALA A 55 4.02 -6.01 -1.11
C ALA A 55 5.32 -5.44 -0.54
N ILE A 56 5.45 -5.51 0.78
CA ILE A 56 6.68 -5.21 1.50
C ILE A 56 7.32 -6.52 1.96
N LEU A 57 8.50 -6.81 1.43
CA LEU A 57 9.28 -7.99 1.75
C LEU A 57 10.31 -7.64 2.84
N VAL A 58 10.17 -8.26 4.00
CA VAL A 58 10.98 -7.95 5.18
C VAL A 58 12.32 -8.70 5.12
N PRO A 59 13.48 -8.02 5.26
CA PRO A 59 14.77 -8.66 5.23
C PRO A 59 15.06 -9.47 6.49
N GLN A 60 15.67 -10.62 6.31
CA GLN A 60 16.21 -11.47 7.36
C GLN A 60 17.57 -12.01 6.90
N GLN A 61 18.52 -12.17 7.85
CA GLN A 61 19.83 -12.77 7.56
C GLN A 61 19.75 -14.28 7.80
N GLU A 62 20.01 -15.06 6.78
CA GLU A 62 19.99 -16.53 6.84
C GLU A 62 21.25 -17.12 6.19
N GLY A 63 22.14 -17.68 7.00
CA GLY A 63 23.30 -18.42 6.49
C GLY A 63 24.22 -17.61 5.56
N GLY A 64 24.42 -16.30 5.83
CA GLY A 64 25.18 -15.40 4.99
C GLY A 64 24.41 -14.72 3.86
N ASN A 65 23.19 -15.17 3.58
CA ASN A 65 22.30 -14.56 2.58
C ASN A 65 21.37 -13.54 3.23
N THR A 66 20.98 -12.52 2.49
CA THR A 66 19.86 -11.64 2.87
C THR A 66 18.58 -12.12 2.17
N VAL A 67 17.60 -12.56 2.95
CA VAL A 67 16.31 -13.06 2.44
C VAL A 67 15.23 -12.00 2.71
N TYR A 68 14.65 -11.44 1.65
CA TYR A 68 13.52 -10.53 1.71
C TYR A 68 12.23 -11.32 1.53
N SER A 69 11.42 -11.50 2.58
CA SER A 69 10.25 -12.39 2.55
C SER A 69 8.94 -11.67 2.83
N GLY A 70 7.87 -12.08 2.15
CA GLY A 70 6.53 -11.52 2.30
C GLY A 70 5.49 -12.28 1.49
N LYS A 71 4.34 -11.63 1.27
CA LYS A 71 3.25 -12.19 0.43
C LYS A 71 2.89 -11.20 -0.65
N ILE A 72 2.88 -11.67 -1.91
CA ILE A 72 2.40 -10.95 -3.08
C ILE A 72 1.13 -11.66 -3.54
N ASP A 73 0.02 -10.96 -3.69
CA ASP A 73 -1.28 -11.52 -4.09
C ASP A 73 -1.66 -12.80 -3.31
N GLY A 74 -1.41 -12.78 -1.99
CA GLY A 74 -1.65 -13.91 -1.11
C GLY A 74 -0.67 -15.07 -1.23
N GLY A 75 0.20 -15.09 -2.26
CA GLY A 75 1.27 -16.07 -2.46
C GLY A 75 2.53 -15.73 -1.69
N GLN A 76 3.20 -16.73 -1.12
CA GLN A 76 4.50 -16.53 -0.48
C GLN A 76 5.54 -16.13 -1.54
N ALA A 77 6.30 -15.09 -1.24
CA ALA A 77 7.37 -14.57 -2.08
C ALA A 77 8.63 -14.31 -1.26
N GLN A 78 9.80 -14.61 -1.81
CA GLN A 78 11.07 -14.26 -1.19
C GLN A 78 12.16 -14.01 -2.23
N PHE A 79 12.88 -12.90 -2.08
CA PHE A 79 14.17 -12.70 -2.74
C PHE A 79 15.30 -13.19 -1.85
N ILE A 80 16.16 -14.00 -2.42
CA ILE A 80 17.38 -14.49 -1.78
C ILE A 80 18.55 -13.78 -2.44
N VAL A 81 19.19 -12.89 -1.71
CA VAL A 81 20.42 -12.19 -2.13
C VAL A 81 21.59 -12.87 -1.48
N SER A 82 22.40 -13.55 -2.28
CA SER A 82 23.50 -14.36 -1.79
C SER A 82 24.81 -13.56 -1.68
N GLU A 83 25.73 -13.99 -0.84
CA GLU A 83 27.06 -13.38 -0.68
C GLU A 83 27.87 -13.32 -2.01
N ASN A 84 27.64 -14.27 -2.92
CA ASN A 84 28.27 -14.29 -4.24
C ASN A 84 27.65 -13.29 -5.24
N LYS A 85 26.83 -12.34 -4.75
CA LYS A 85 26.12 -11.33 -5.56
C LYS A 85 25.16 -11.93 -6.59
N SER A 86 24.46 -13.00 -6.24
CA SER A 86 23.35 -13.51 -7.02
C SER A 86 22.02 -13.25 -6.34
N VAL A 87 20.96 -13.06 -7.14
CA VAL A 87 19.59 -12.82 -6.70
C VAL A 87 18.71 -13.94 -7.25
N VAL A 88 17.90 -14.53 -6.38
CA VAL A 88 16.87 -15.52 -6.76
C VAL A 88 15.54 -15.05 -6.20
N LEU A 89 14.49 -15.04 -7.03
CA LEU A 89 13.12 -14.87 -6.57
C LEU A 89 12.43 -16.21 -6.52
N GLN A 90 11.88 -16.55 -5.37
CA GLN A 90 10.94 -17.66 -5.22
C GLN A 90 9.55 -17.08 -4.98
N TYR A 91 8.59 -17.46 -5.83
CA TYR A 91 7.20 -17.04 -5.73
C TYR A 91 6.28 -18.24 -5.96
N ARG A 92 5.51 -18.59 -4.93
CA ARG A 92 4.73 -19.85 -4.91
C ARG A 92 5.62 -21.04 -5.24
N ASP A 93 5.32 -21.77 -6.31
CA ASP A 93 6.07 -22.96 -6.75
C ASP A 93 7.10 -22.64 -7.87
N LYS A 94 7.26 -21.36 -8.23
CA LYS A 94 8.19 -20.93 -9.28
C LYS A 94 9.45 -20.33 -8.68
N THR A 95 10.57 -20.57 -9.37
CA THR A 95 11.87 -19.96 -9.06
C THR A 95 12.36 -19.20 -10.28
N TYR A 96 12.78 -17.95 -10.09
CA TYR A 96 13.31 -17.05 -11.10
C TYR A 96 14.76 -16.73 -10.79
N GLY A 97 15.64 -16.81 -11.79
CA GLY A 97 17.08 -16.64 -11.64
C GLY A 97 17.85 -17.97 -11.65
N PRO A 98 19.09 -18.00 -11.17
CA PRO A 98 19.80 -16.92 -10.48
C PRO A 98 20.14 -15.73 -11.42
N TYR A 99 19.95 -14.53 -10.90
CA TYR A 99 20.33 -13.30 -11.57
C TYR A 99 21.68 -12.81 -11.07
N MET A 100 22.53 -12.32 -11.96
CA MET A 100 23.84 -11.75 -11.63
C MET A 100 24.05 -10.48 -12.43
N ILE A 101 24.89 -9.57 -11.91
CA ILE A 101 25.33 -8.37 -12.59
C ILE A 101 26.83 -8.43 -12.78
N GLN A 102 27.28 -8.09 -13.98
CA GLN A 102 28.70 -7.93 -14.31
C GLN A 102 28.93 -6.53 -14.89
N GLU A 103 30.03 -5.90 -14.54
CA GLU A 103 30.46 -4.69 -15.19
C GLU A 103 31.04 -5.02 -16.58
N ASN A 104 30.59 -4.31 -17.59
CA ASN A 104 31.07 -4.42 -18.95
C ASN A 104 31.23 -3.03 -19.59
N PRO A 105 32.44 -2.47 -19.65
CA PRO A 105 32.66 -1.15 -20.22
C PRO A 105 32.22 -1.02 -21.69
N THR A 106 32.12 -2.14 -22.43
CA THR A 106 31.67 -2.12 -23.84
C THR A 106 30.16 -1.99 -23.97
N ALA A 107 29.41 -2.05 -22.86
CA ALA A 107 27.96 -1.86 -22.84
C ALA A 107 27.56 -0.39 -22.67
N ILE A 108 28.51 0.52 -22.51
CA ILE A 108 28.24 1.96 -22.38
C ILE A 108 27.72 2.49 -23.73
N PRO A 109 26.56 3.20 -23.73
CA PRO A 109 26.05 3.84 -24.93
C PRO A 109 27.04 4.85 -25.52
N GLU A 110 27.18 4.89 -26.85
CA GLU A 110 28.11 5.78 -27.56
C GLU A 110 27.69 7.27 -27.58
N ASP A 111 26.60 7.64 -26.86
CA ASP A 111 26.09 9.02 -26.83
C ASP A 111 26.98 9.92 -25.95
N LYS A 112 27.43 11.06 -26.51
CA LYS A 112 28.29 12.06 -25.83
C LYS A 112 27.71 12.59 -24.50
N LYS A 113 26.41 12.52 -24.30
CA LYS A 113 25.78 12.92 -23.02
C LYS A 113 26.21 12.07 -21.82
N PHE A 114 26.84 10.92 -22.05
CA PHE A 114 27.27 9.97 -21.04
C PHE A 114 28.80 9.97 -20.80
N GLU A 115 29.54 10.95 -21.29
CA GLU A 115 31.03 10.98 -21.18
C GLU A 115 31.56 10.92 -19.75
N ASN A 116 30.74 11.26 -18.73
CA ASN A 116 31.13 11.21 -17.33
C ASN A 116 30.07 10.56 -16.45
N GLY A 117 30.46 9.50 -15.70
CA GLY A 117 29.65 8.96 -14.63
C GLY A 117 28.68 7.82 -15.00
N ILE A 118 28.82 7.23 -16.19
CA ILE A 118 28.10 6.02 -16.58
C ILE A 118 29.00 4.78 -16.41
N ILE A 119 28.42 3.70 -15.91
CA ILE A 119 29.04 2.39 -15.76
C ILE A 119 28.34 1.42 -16.72
N GLY A 120 29.07 0.74 -17.59
CA GLY A 120 28.51 -0.34 -18.43
C GLY A 120 28.25 -1.57 -17.57
N ILE A 121 27.03 -2.11 -17.68
CA ILE A 121 26.63 -3.32 -16.97
C ILE A 121 25.89 -4.31 -17.86
N GLU A 122 25.98 -5.58 -17.51
CA GLU A 122 25.16 -6.66 -18.02
C GLU A 122 24.45 -7.38 -16.88
N VAL A 123 23.16 -7.65 -17.05
CA VAL A 123 22.35 -8.43 -16.12
C VAL A 123 22.02 -9.77 -16.76
N PHE A 124 22.35 -10.85 -16.07
CA PHE A 124 22.18 -12.20 -16.53
C PHE A 124 21.07 -12.92 -15.76
N ASN A 125 20.37 -13.83 -16.46
CA ASN A 125 19.56 -14.89 -15.87
C ASN A 125 20.14 -16.22 -16.34
N GLY A 126 20.95 -16.85 -15.48
CA GLY A 126 21.79 -17.97 -15.93
C GLY A 126 22.74 -17.51 -17.05
N ASP A 127 22.65 -18.17 -18.22
CA ASP A 127 23.46 -17.85 -19.39
C ASP A 127 22.83 -16.79 -20.33
N LYS A 128 21.57 -16.36 -20.05
CA LYS A 128 20.85 -15.40 -20.88
C LYS A 128 21.08 -13.99 -20.37
N VAL A 129 21.51 -13.09 -21.28
CA VAL A 129 21.55 -11.64 -21.00
C VAL A 129 20.13 -11.09 -20.99
N LEU A 130 19.72 -10.49 -19.86
CA LEU A 130 18.43 -9.82 -19.72
C LEU A 130 18.52 -8.34 -20.06
N PHE A 131 19.63 -7.73 -19.72
CA PHE A 131 19.89 -6.32 -19.96
C PHE A 131 21.37 -6.12 -20.22
N ARG A 132 21.67 -5.28 -21.21
CA ARG A 132 23.00 -4.78 -21.52
C ARG A 132 22.92 -3.29 -21.79
N GLY A 133 23.75 -2.49 -21.09
CA GLY A 133 23.66 -1.04 -21.26
C GLY A 133 24.41 -0.27 -20.18
N GLY A 134 24.06 1.00 -20.03
CA GLY A 134 24.69 1.92 -19.10
C GLY A 134 23.88 2.12 -17.82
N LEU A 135 24.57 2.22 -16.70
CA LEU A 135 24.02 2.60 -15.40
C LEU A 135 24.56 3.98 -15.00
N VAL A 136 23.66 4.88 -14.63
CA VAL A 136 24.02 6.16 -14.00
C VAL A 136 23.47 6.17 -12.58
N ASP A 137 24.34 6.41 -11.61
CA ASP A 137 24.00 6.55 -10.20
C ASP A 137 23.98 8.03 -9.82
N TYR A 138 22.81 8.54 -9.43
CA TYR A 138 22.62 9.90 -8.94
C TYR A 138 22.59 9.97 -7.40
N GLY A 139 22.98 8.89 -6.71
CA GLY A 139 22.94 8.78 -5.26
C GLY A 139 21.56 8.40 -4.72
N ASP A 140 20.53 9.16 -5.06
CA ASP A 140 19.15 8.88 -4.63
C ASP A 140 18.34 8.03 -5.61
N ALA A 141 18.79 7.90 -6.85
CA ALA A 141 18.13 7.15 -7.91
C ALA A 141 19.13 6.58 -8.89
N TYR A 142 18.81 5.42 -9.44
CA TYR A 142 19.57 4.79 -10.52
C TYR A 142 18.80 4.90 -11.83
N TRP A 143 19.54 5.13 -12.92
CA TRP A 143 18.96 5.15 -14.25
C TRP A 143 19.71 4.14 -15.12
N LEU A 144 18.96 3.27 -15.77
CA LEU A 144 19.48 2.31 -16.73
C LEU A 144 19.21 2.82 -18.15
N TYR A 145 20.21 2.75 -18.99
CA TYR A 145 20.15 3.17 -20.40
C TYR A 145 20.49 1.99 -21.30
N ASN A 146 19.67 1.74 -22.30
CA ASN A 146 19.96 0.76 -23.35
C ASN A 146 21.23 1.16 -24.13
N GLU A 147 21.81 0.24 -24.90
CA GLU A 147 23.00 0.51 -25.72
C GLU A 147 22.80 1.64 -26.76
N ASP A 148 21.56 1.88 -27.18
CA ASP A 148 21.19 2.98 -28.08
C ASP A 148 21.03 4.34 -27.37
N GLY A 149 21.25 4.38 -26.04
CA GLY A 149 21.12 5.57 -25.22
C GLY A 149 19.69 5.92 -24.80
N THR A 150 18.71 5.08 -25.10
CA THR A 150 17.33 5.23 -24.60
C THR A 150 17.23 4.77 -23.15
N LEU A 151 16.27 5.32 -22.42
CA LEU A 151 16.05 4.95 -21.01
C LEU A 151 15.39 3.57 -20.94
N TYR A 152 16.02 2.65 -20.19
CA TYR A 152 15.45 1.31 -19.95
C TYR A 152 14.17 1.36 -19.14
N GLY A 153 13.15 0.60 -19.57
CA GLY A 153 11.85 0.54 -18.88
C GLY A 153 10.89 1.69 -19.23
N PHE A 154 11.29 2.63 -20.09
CA PHE A 154 10.42 3.66 -20.67
C PHE A 154 9.94 3.28 -22.09
N GLU A 155 9.69 2.02 -22.31
CA GLU A 155 8.94 1.62 -23.50
C GLU A 155 7.48 1.97 -23.27
N PHE A 156 6.93 2.86 -24.10
CA PHE A 156 5.50 3.04 -24.23
C PHE A 156 4.94 1.77 -24.89
N SER A 157 4.75 0.73 -24.10
CA SER A 157 3.96 -0.41 -24.53
C SER A 157 2.53 0.08 -24.70
N TYR A 158 2.15 0.30 -25.96
CA TYR A 158 0.75 0.43 -26.30
C TYR A 158 0.14 -0.97 -26.07
N ALA A 159 -0.23 -1.25 -24.81
CA ALA A 159 -0.92 -2.47 -24.49
C ALA A 159 -2.31 -2.41 -25.09
N PRO A 160 -2.65 -3.26 -26.05
CA PRO A 160 -4.05 -3.42 -26.41
C PRO A 160 -4.81 -3.94 -25.18
N ASP A 161 -6.07 -3.62 -25.07
CA ASP A 161 -7.03 -3.73 -24.00
C ASP A 161 -7.21 -5.11 -23.31
N TYR A 162 -6.29 -6.05 -23.52
CA TYR A 162 -6.37 -7.44 -23.02
C TYR A 162 -5.40 -7.76 -21.85
N GLY A 163 -4.67 -6.79 -21.31
CA GLY A 163 -3.91 -6.96 -20.08
C GLY A 163 -2.73 -7.95 -20.12
N LEU A 164 -2.33 -8.41 -21.29
CA LEU A 164 -1.15 -9.26 -21.50
C LEU A 164 0.01 -8.37 -21.91
N GLU A 165 1.04 -8.29 -21.08
CA GLU A 165 2.32 -7.71 -21.48
C GLU A 165 3.06 -8.78 -22.31
N VAL A 166 3.45 -8.43 -23.54
CA VAL A 166 4.24 -9.30 -24.41
C VAL A 166 5.62 -8.69 -24.62
N ASP A 167 6.62 -9.54 -24.70
CA ASP A 167 7.99 -9.13 -25.06
C ASP A 167 8.10 -8.76 -26.55
N GLN A 168 9.30 -8.32 -26.99
CA GLN A 168 9.56 -7.94 -28.38
C GLN A 168 9.36 -9.11 -29.35
N ASP A 169 9.42 -10.35 -28.87
CA ASP A 169 9.21 -11.56 -29.63
C ASP A 169 7.73 -12.02 -29.62
N GLY A 170 6.83 -11.29 -28.94
CA GLY A 170 5.40 -11.58 -28.84
C GLY A 170 5.04 -12.63 -27.80
N ASN A 171 5.97 -13.02 -26.90
CA ASN A 171 5.70 -13.95 -25.81
C ASN A 171 5.10 -13.21 -24.61
N GLU A 172 4.22 -13.87 -23.89
CA GLU A 172 3.67 -13.35 -22.64
C GLU A 172 4.78 -13.16 -21.59
N VAL A 173 4.95 -11.92 -21.09
CA VAL A 173 5.91 -11.62 -20.03
C VAL A 173 5.29 -12.02 -18.68
N ASP A 174 5.98 -12.91 -17.96
CA ASP A 174 5.56 -13.23 -16.58
C ASP A 174 5.82 -12.01 -15.69
N LYS A 175 4.75 -11.37 -15.20
CA LYS A 175 4.78 -10.17 -14.37
C LYS A 175 5.63 -10.31 -13.10
N MET A 176 5.91 -11.54 -12.67
CA MET A 176 6.79 -11.82 -11.53
C MET A 176 8.27 -11.87 -11.92
N THR A 177 8.63 -11.78 -13.19
CA THR A 177 10.04 -11.72 -13.61
C THR A 177 10.66 -10.41 -13.14
N PRO A 178 11.70 -10.44 -12.27
CA PRO A 178 12.36 -9.24 -11.80
C PRO A 178 13.03 -8.49 -12.96
N SER A 179 12.85 -7.16 -12.98
CA SER A 179 13.54 -6.29 -13.95
C SER A 179 15.02 -6.14 -13.62
N ALA A 180 15.84 -5.72 -14.57
CA ALA A 180 17.26 -5.38 -14.36
C ALA A 180 17.42 -4.34 -13.23
N TYR A 181 16.49 -3.39 -13.15
CA TYR A 181 16.44 -2.39 -12.07
C TYR A 181 16.28 -3.03 -10.71
N THR A 182 15.30 -3.93 -10.55
CA THR A 182 15.06 -4.67 -9.30
C THR A 182 16.28 -5.46 -8.86
N ILE A 183 16.95 -6.14 -9.80
CA ILE A 183 18.16 -6.93 -9.51
C ILE A 183 19.30 -6.03 -9.04
N TYR A 184 19.52 -4.90 -9.75
CA TYR A 184 20.56 -3.95 -9.36
C TYR A 184 20.31 -3.36 -7.95
N GLU A 185 19.06 -2.96 -7.69
CA GLU A 185 18.67 -2.39 -6.41
C GLU A 185 18.88 -3.36 -5.24
N LEU A 186 18.48 -4.63 -5.40
CA LEU A 186 18.65 -5.66 -4.36
C LEU A 186 20.11 -5.96 -4.07
N LEU A 187 21.02 -5.86 -5.04
CA LEU A 187 22.45 -6.09 -4.87
C LEU A 187 23.19 -4.89 -4.27
N ASN A 188 22.68 -3.66 -4.45
CA ASN A 188 23.32 -2.41 -4.05
C ASN A 188 22.58 -1.67 -2.91
N GLN A 189 22.09 -2.39 -1.92
CA GLN A 189 21.38 -1.86 -0.74
C GLN A 189 20.04 -1.20 -1.12
N PRO A 190 18.98 -2.00 -1.26
CA PRO A 190 17.67 -1.54 -1.66
C PRO A 190 17.10 -0.52 -0.66
N LYS A 191 16.37 0.47 -1.17
CA LYS A 191 15.62 1.42 -0.34
C LYS A 191 14.52 0.66 0.39
N LEU A 192 14.63 0.60 1.70
CA LEU A 192 13.62 -0.03 2.54
C LEU A 192 12.53 0.98 2.88
N THR A 193 11.29 0.51 2.91
CA THR A 193 10.11 1.30 3.28
C THR A 193 9.35 0.62 4.42
N HIS A 194 8.57 1.39 5.17
CA HIS A 194 7.72 0.85 6.22
C HIS A 194 6.54 0.09 5.62
N LYS A 195 6.15 -1.01 6.28
CA LYS A 195 4.95 -1.75 5.92
C LYS A 195 3.72 -1.03 6.48
N GLY A 196 2.69 -0.91 5.63
CA GLY A 196 1.44 -0.26 6.02
C GLY A 196 1.49 1.27 5.94
N ASP A 197 0.32 1.87 6.08
CA ASP A 197 0.11 3.32 5.99
C ASP A 197 -0.55 3.85 7.25
N ALA A 198 0.20 4.66 8.03
CA ALA A 198 -0.31 5.29 9.24
C ALA A 198 -1.51 6.20 8.96
N SER A 199 -1.58 6.85 7.79
CA SER A 199 -2.67 7.75 7.43
C SER A 199 -4.01 7.02 7.34
N ALA A 200 -3.99 5.75 6.92
CA ALA A 200 -5.18 4.90 6.87
C ALA A 200 -5.77 4.65 8.27
N TRP A 201 -4.92 4.47 9.29
CA TRP A 201 -5.40 4.34 10.67
C TRP A 201 -6.14 5.60 11.13
N PHE A 202 -5.53 6.78 10.93
CA PHE A 202 -6.17 8.05 11.28
C PHE A 202 -7.47 8.26 10.51
N GLY A 203 -7.50 7.95 9.22
CA GLY A 203 -8.70 8.04 8.37
C GLY A 203 -9.82 7.12 8.87
N ALA A 204 -9.52 5.88 9.21
CA ALA A 204 -10.50 4.93 9.75
C ALA A 204 -11.05 5.38 11.12
N VAL A 205 -10.18 5.86 12.02
CA VAL A 205 -10.61 6.44 13.31
C VAL A 205 -11.50 7.66 13.09
N PHE A 206 -11.17 8.52 12.14
CA PHE A 206 -11.99 9.67 11.80
C PHE A 206 -13.39 9.25 11.31
N VAL A 207 -13.48 8.24 10.45
CA VAL A 207 -14.77 7.66 10.03
C VAL A 207 -15.56 7.11 11.23
N CYS A 208 -14.90 6.42 12.17
CA CYS A 208 -15.54 5.94 13.39
C CYS A 208 -16.09 7.09 14.26
N ILE A 209 -15.33 8.18 14.38
CA ILE A 209 -15.78 9.38 15.13
C ILE A 209 -16.99 10.00 14.43
N LEU A 210 -16.93 10.22 13.12
CA LEU A 210 -18.05 10.79 12.36
C LEU A 210 -19.31 9.91 12.46
N ASN A 211 -19.16 8.60 12.37
CA ASN A 211 -20.26 7.66 12.51
C ASN A 211 -20.84 7.70 13.94
N THR A 212 -20.00 7.76 14.97
CA THR A 212 -20.44 7.90 16.37
C THR A 212 -21.21 9.21 16.56
N LEU A 213 -20.72 10.32 16.03
CA LEU A 213 -21.43 11.61 16.06
C LEU A 213 -22.78 11.52 15.33
N SER A 214 -22.82 10.88 14.15
CA SER A 214 -24.05 10.65 13.41
C SER A 214 -25.08 9.83 14.21
N ILE A 215 -24.63 8.85 15.01
CA ILE A 215 -25.53 8.08 15.89
C ILE A 215 -26.02 8.92 17.09
N LEU A 216 -25.13 9.66 17.74
CA LEU A 216 -25.44 10.43 18.94
C LEU A 216 -26.31 11.64 18.67
N PHE A 217 -26.22 12.22 17.47
CA PHE A 217 -26.90 13.43 17.04
C PHE A 217 -27.86 13.19 15.88
N ALA A 218 -28.38 11.96 15.76
CA ALA A 218 -29.20 11.54 14.61
C ALA A 218 -30.43 12.44 14.39
N ASP A 219 -31.12 12.83 15.46
CA ASP A 219 -32.33 13.65 15.35
C ASP A 219 -31.99 15.13 15.07
N GLU A 220 -30.90 15.64 15.64
CA GLU A 220 -30.44 16.98 15.34
C GLU A 220 -29.97 17.12 13.89
N LEU A 221 -29.23 16.14 13.38
CA LEU A 221 -28.80 16.10 11.98
C LEU A 221 -30.00 16.01 11.02
N PHE A 222 -31.02 15.25 11.37
CA PHE A 222 -32.26 15.17 10.61
C PHE A 222 -32.97 16.52 10.54
N ARG A 223 -33.17 17.18 11.70
CA ARG A 223 -33.81 18.49 11.76
C ARG A 223 -32.99 19.55 11.05
N TRP A 224 -31.65 19.49 11.17
CA TRP A 224 -30.75 20.36 10.44
C TRP A 224 -30.88 20.18 8.94
N ASN A 225 -30.93 18.95 8.42
CA ASN A 225 -31.16 18.66 7.00
C ASN A 225 -32.54 19.16 6.53
N LEU A 226 -33.59 18.96 7.34
CA LEU A 226 -34.93 19.44 7.02
C LEU A 226 -35.03 20.96 7.04
N SER A 227 -34.24 21.69 7.80
CA SER A 227 -34.26 23.16 7.87
C SER A 227 -33.97 23.84 6.53
N PHE A 228 -33.31 23.12 5.61
CA PHE A 228 -33.10 23.59 4.24
C PHE A 228 -34.32 23.40 3.34
N GLN A 229 -35.32 22.63 3.79
CA GLN A 229 -36.51 22.25 2.98
C GLN A 229 -37.77 22.85 3.53
N ILE A 230 -37.92 22.93 4.85
CA ILE A 230 -39.13 23.42 5.53
C ILE A 230 -38.80 24.41 6.64
N ARG A 231 -39.75 25.35 6.92
CA ARG A 231 -39.51 26.40 7.93
C ARG A 231 -39.65 25.95 9.39
N ASN A 232 -40.58 24.97 9.65
CA ASN A 232 -40.80 24.44 10.98
C ASN A 232 -40.38 22.98 11.06
N THR A 233 -39.23 22.70 11.70
CA THR A 233 -38.65 21.37 11.80
C THR A 233 -38.79 20.75 13.20
N GLU A 234 -39.30 21.51 14.18
CA GLU A 234 -39.32 21.09 15.59
C GLU A 234 -40.30 19.92 15.81
N ASP A 235 -41.42 19.90 15.10
CA ASP A 235 -42.46 18.88 15.19
C ASP A 235 -42.27 17.75 14.15
N ALA A 236 -41.21 17.78 13.36
CA ALA A 236 -41.00 16.78 12.34
C ALA A 236 -40.45 15.47 12.93
N GLU A 237 -41.13 14.37 12.67
CA GLU A 237 -40.72 13.02 13.00
C GLU A 237 -40.12 12.31 11.78
N PRO A 238 -39.01 11.53 11.94
CA PRO A 238 -38.44 10.76 10.84
C PRO A 238 -39.42 9.65 10.40
N SER A 239 -39.54 9.44 9.10
CA SER A 239 -40.30 8.32 8.55
C SER A 239 -39.57 6.99 8.79
N ASP A 240 -40.32 5.87 8.68
CA ASP A 240 -39.74 4.52 8.80
C ASP A 240 -38.59 4.30 7.78
N TRP A 241 -38.70 4.87 6.59
CA TRP A 241 -37.66 4.83 5.56
C TRP A 241 -36.43 5.60 5.95
N GLU A 242 -36.55 6.77 6.56
CA GLU A 242 -35.46 7.57 7.09
C GLU A 242 -34.73 6.81 8.20
N ILE A 243 -35.51 6.19 9.12
CA ILE A 243 -34.95 5.37 10.20
C ILE A 243 -34.16 4.19 9.62
N ALA A 244 -34.73 3.46 8.66
CA ALA A 244 -34.05 2.35 7.99
C ALA A 244 -32.77 2.81 7.29
N GLY A 245 -32.81 3.97 6.59
CA GLY A 245 -31.64 4.57 5.94
C GLY A 245 -30.53 4.89 6.91
N ARG A 246 -30.83 5.42 8.10
CA ARG A 246 -29.83 5.69 9.16
C ARG A 246 -29.16 4.40 9.63
N TYR A 247 -29.91 3.35 9.93
CA TYR A 247 -29.37 2.06 10.35
C TYR A 247 -28.44 1.47 9.30
N MET A 248 -28.84 1.52 8.03
CA MET A 248 -28.03 1.06 6.91
C MET A 248 -26.74 1.92 6.80
N GLY A 249 -26.86 3.24 6.85
CA GLY A 249 -25.71 4.16 6.77
C GLY A 249 -24.69 3.92 7.89
N TRP A 250 -25.13 3.75 9.14
CA TRP A 250 -24.24 3.46 10.26
C TRP A 250 -23.51 2.13 10.11
N THR A 251 -24.20 1.10 9.58
CA THR A 251 -23.56 -0.19 9.29
C THR A 251 -22.52 -0.06 8.19
N VAL A 252 -22.86 0.61 7.09
CA VAL A 252 -21.97 0.80 5.96
C VAL A 252 -20.73 1.58 6.37
N LEU A 253 -20.87 2.66 7.15
CA LEU A 253 -19.73 3.43 7.66
C LEU A 253 -18.83 2.61 8.59
N ALA A 254 -19.40 1.76 9.44
CA ALA A 254 -18.62 0.88 10.31
C ALA A 254 -17.83 -0.16 9.48
N ILE A 255 -18.44 -0.73 8.44
CA ILE A 255 -17.77 -1.66 7.51
C ILE A 255 -16.69 -0.92 6.72
N THR A 256 -16.96 0.29 6.24
CA THR A 256 -15.98 1.12 5.52
C THR A 256 -14.76 1.40 6.38
N ALA A 257 -14.94 1.76 7.66
CA ALA A 257 -13.84 1.95 8.60
C ALA A 257 -13.01 0.66 8.76
N LEU A 258 -13.65 -0.51 8.86
CA LEU A 258 -12.97 -1.80 8.94
C LEU A 258 -12.14 -2.08 7.68
N VAL A 259 -12.69 -1.82 6.50
CA VAL A 259 -11.97 -1.99 5.23
C VAL A 259 -10.74 -1.08 5.20
N ILE A 260 -10.87 0.21 5.56
CA ILE A 260 -9.75 1.14 5.62
C ILE A 260 -8.66 0.65 6.60
N PHE A 261 -9.05 0.17 7.78
CA PHE A 261 -8.09 -0.41 8.73
C PHE A 261 -7.33 -1.60 8.15
N ILE A 262 -8.01 -2.49 7.44
CA ILE A 262 -7.38 -3.70 6.86
C ILE A 262 -6.47 -3.35 5.69
N THR A 263 -6.93 -2.51 4.76
CA THR A 263 -6.16 -2.13 3.57
C THR A 263 -4.91 -1.33 3.94
N GLY A 264 -4.98 -0.48 4.96
CA GLY A 264 -3.82 0.28 5.42
C GLY A 264 -2.75 -0.55 6.14
N LEU A 265 -2.93 -1.85 6.36
CA LEU A 265 -1.91 -2.76 6.88
C LEU A 265 -1.08 -3.45 5.77
N GLN A 266 -1.48 -3.33 4.53
CA GLN A 266 -0.80 -3.92 3.38
C GLN A 266 0.36 -3.05 2.93
#